data_d525d12d5efcc28479ed21592a041014
#
_entry.id   d525d12d5efcc28479ed21592a041014
#
_cell.length_a   1.000
_cell.length_b   1.000
_cell.length_c   1.000
_cell.angle_alpha   90.00
_cell.angle_beta   90.00
_cell.angle_gamma   90.00
#
_symmetry.space_group_name_H-M   'P 1'
#
loop_
_entity.id
_entity.type
_entity.pdbx_description
1 polymer ?
#
loop_
_entity_poly.entity_id
_entity_poly.type
_entity_poly.pdbx_seq_one_letter_code
_entity_poly.pdbx_strand_id
1 'polypeptide(L)'
;MKRILLLIALAVSLCHVALAQETSSPDNFPPDDTSVVLDSTNLPIVWIDVDGKTIDRYERISARMKIIHNGKGKINYGDTVAHPGQHIDYEGYIALRYRGNTSFNLSDKKPYSFRTLERPLEQGEKKKKVSILGMGKDNNWALLAPYSDRSMIRDLLAFEFARPWMEYTPQGKLCELFLDGTYYGVFILTELVTQGTHRLDLPDPGEEGDELTGGYILEVGDNDNDTTHFVSKYHPVSGDGFVTYSDCSIFFIAKFPDSEDVTDEQHQYIQSAIDRMEDVFASKNYTNPDTGYCKYIDVQSFMDYQLVNELGHNVDAYRLGAKLYKRRNSEDQRFKMAVWDMNLAFGNCKHNQGSSTSGWVSRYNSMLYSNGDPHMVPFWWYKLISDNNYVRKRFARWAEWRNSNLREARWKATVDSLANEVTCCGAEARNSQAWPRWGIKVWPNVYISTSYADEISYLKRWITNRITWLDGILQYTPPAPTLVGDVNNDGEVNIADVTDLIDILLRGEADEETMQRADVDNDKEVSISDVTALIDIILRGNT
;
A
#
# COMPACT_ATOMS: atom_id res chain seq x y z
N MET A 1 -32.28 -36.24 -19.98
CA MET A 1 -31.45 -35.70 -18.90
C MET A 1 -29.98 -35.52 -19.27
N LYS A 2 -29.26 -36.46 -19.88
CA LYS A 2 -27.83 -36.27 -20.26
C LYS A 2 -27.55 -35.16 -21.30
N ARG A 3 -28.49 -34.83 -22.21
CA ARG A 3 -28.30 -33.76 -23.19
C ARG A 3 -28.55 -32.36 -22.62
N ILE A 4 -29.33 -32.21 -21.57
CA ILE A 4 -29.57 -30.92 -20.90
C ILE A 4 -28.41 -30.56 -19.98
N LEU A 5 -27.78 -31.52 -19.33
CA LEU A 5 -26.58 -31.31 -18.52
C LEU A 5 -25.37 -30.91 -19.39
N LEU A 6 -25.27 -31.41 -20.62
CA LEU A 6 -24.18 -31.02 -21.54
C LEU A 6 -24.35 -29.57 -22.07
N LEU A 7 -25.57 -29.11 -22.24
CA LEU A 7 -25.87 -27.73 -22.66
C LEU A 7 -25.65 -26.71 -21.54
N ILE A 8 -25.91 -27.09 -20.29
CA ILE A 8 -25.64 -26.21 -19.13
C ILE A 8 -24.13 -26.12 -18.87
N ALA A 9 -23.40 -27.25 -18.99
CA ALA A 9 -21.92 -27.24 -18.89
C ALA A 9 -21.27 -26.42 -20.01
N LEU A 10 -21.82 -26.45 -21.23
CA LEU A 10 -21.33 -25.63 -22.35
C LEU A 10 -21.68 -24.13 -22.17
N ALA A 11 -22.85 -23.81 -21.59
CA ALA A 11 -23.26 -22.43 -21.33
C ALA A 11 -22.44 -21.80 -20.18
N VAL A 12 -22.09 -22.56 -19.14
CA VAL A 12 -21.22 -22.10 -18.07
C VAL A 12 -19.77 -21.94 -18.56
N SER A 13 -19.28 -22.84 -19.41
CA SER A 13 -17.97 -22.70 -20.06
C SER A 13 -17.90 -21.50 -21.02
N LEU A 14 -19.01 -21.20 -21.73
CA LEU A 14 -19.07 -20.04 -22.63
C LEU A 14 -19.20 -18.69 -21.87
N CYS A 15 -19.77 -18.67 -20.68
CA CYS A 15 -19.76 -17.46 -19.84
C CYS A 15 -18.36 -17.16 -19.25
N HIS A 16 -17.53 -18.16 -18.98
CA HIS A 16 -16.15 -17.97 -18.52
C HIS A 16 -15.18 -17.61 -19.68
N VAL A 17 -15.49 -18.06 -20.90
CA VAL A 17 -14.69 -17.70 -22.10
C VAL A 17 -15.07 -16.32 -22.64
N ALA A 18 -16.27 -15.80 -22.34
CA ALA A 18 -16.68 -14.46 -22.80
C ALA A 18 -16.06 -13.29 -21.99
N LEU A 19 -15.42 -13.58 -20.84
CA LEU A 19 -14.65 -12.59 -20.08
C LEU A 19 -13.16 -12.55 -20.44
N ALA A 20 -12.68 -13.45 -21.29
CA ALA A 20 -11.27 -13.61 -21.66
C ALA A 20 -10.95 -13.29 -23.13
N GLN A 21 -11.83 -12.68 -23.90
CA GLN A 21 -11.44 -12.03 -25.14
C GLN A 21 -11.11 -10.56 -24.86
N GLU A 22 -9.89 -10.35 -24.36
CA GLU A 22 -9.25 -9.04 -24.43
C GLU A 22 -9.04 -8.70 -25.90
N THR A 23 -9.95 -7.93 -26.46
CA THR A 23 -9.64 -7.16 -27.65
C THR A 23 -8.66 -6.10 -27.18
N SER A 24 -7.36 -6.24 -27.49
CA SER A 24 -6.43 -5.13 -27.41
C SER A 24 -7.08 -3.98 -28.20
N SER A 25 -7.55 -2.95 -27.48
CA SER A 25 -7.99 -1.73 -28.15
C SER A 25 -6.74 -1.12 -28.78
N PRO A 26 -6.75 -0.81 -30.07
CA PRO A 26 -5.60 -0.21 -30.74
C PRO A 26 -5.34 1.23 -30.27
N ASP A 27 -6.24 1.82 -29.48
CA ASP A 27 -6.21 3.23 -29.12
C ASP A 27 -5.73 3.41 -27.67
N ASN A 28 -4.90 4.43 -27.44
CA ASN A 28 -4.61 4.93 -26.10
C ASN A 28 -5.91 5.49 -25.52
N PHE A 29 -6.17 5.23 -24.24
CA PHE A 29 -7.41 5.63 -23.58
C PHE A 29 -7.36 7.11 -23.15
N PRO A 30 -7.90 8.05 -23.94
CA PRO A 30 -7.86 9.47 -23.61
C PRO A 30 -8.79 9.80 -22.44
N PRO A 31 -8.56 10.94 -21.75
CA PRO A 31 -9.52 11.48 -20.79
C PRO A 31 -10.85 11.88 -21.47
N ASP A 32 -11.93 11.96 -20.69
CA ASP A 32 -13.25 12.41 -21.16
C ASP A 32 -13.21 13.87 -21.65
N ASP A 33 -12.42 14.74 -21.01
CA ASP A 33 -12.14 16.11 -21.44
C ASP A 33 -10.65 16.29 -21.70
N THR A 34 -10.27 16.48 -22.96
CA THR A 34 -8.89 16.68 -23.42
C THR A 34 -8.50 18.16 -23.50
N SER A 35 -9.41 19.10 -23.18
CA SER A 35 -9.16 20.54 -23.23
C SER A 35 -8.49 21.10 -21.97
N VAL A 36 -8.22 20.24 -20.98
CA VAL A 36 -7.66 20.67 -19.70
C VAL A 36 -6.28 21.26 -19.88
N VAL A 37 -6.10 22.48 -19.36
CA VAL A 37 -4.81 23.21 -19.37
C VAL A 37 -4.22 23.24 -17.97
N LEU A 38 -2.92 22.98 -17.87
CA LEU A 38 -2.16 23.11 -16.65
C LEU A 38 -1.20 24.29 -16.78
N ASP A 39 -1.51 25.41 -16.13
CA ASP A 39 -0.60 26.57 -16.06
C ASP A 39 0.48 26.31 -15.01
N SER A 40 0.08 25.97 -13.80
CA SER A 40 0.99 25.73 -12.69
C SER A 40 0.45 24.73 -11.69
N THR A 41 1.35 24.04 -10.97
CA THR A 41 1.04 23.05 -9.94
C THR A 41 2.15 22.92 -8.91
N ASN A 42 1.80 22.47 -7.70
CA ASN A 42 2.77 22.03 -6.69
C ASN A 42 3.27 20.59 -6.93
N LEU A 43 2.54 19.81 -7.73
CA LEU A 43 2.90 18.43 -8.03
C LEU A 43 3.96 18.36 -9.14
N PRO A 44 4.83 17.35 -9.15
CA PRO A 44 5.67 17.05 -10.30
C PRO A 44 4.83 16.88 -11.57
N ILE A 45 5.33 17.37 -12.71
CA ILE A 45 4.69 17.20 -14.01
C ILE A 45 5.45 16.12 -14.77
N VAL A 46 4.77 15.06 -15.15
CA VAL A 46 5.30 13.94 -15.93
C VAL A 46 4.79 14.05 -17.37
N TRP A 47 5.69 14.19 -18.32
CA TRP A 47 5.43 14.18 -19.75
C TRP A 47 5.90 12.87 -20.35
N ILE A 48 5.01 12.15 -21.02
CA ILE A 48 5.35 10.94 -21.79
C ILE A 48 4.95 11.18 -23.25
N ASP A 49 5.89 10.92 -24.14
CA ASP A 49 5.70 11.00 -25.59
C ASP A 49 5.96 9.60 -26.16
N VAL A 50 4.93 8.99 -26.73
CA VAL A 50 4.99 7.67 -27.33
C VAL A 50 5.23 7.72 -28.84
N ASP A 51 5.38 8.91 -29.43
CA ASP A 51 5.67 9.12 -30.86
C ASP A 51 4.63 8.42 -31.75
N GLY A 52 3.34 8.57 -31.40
CA GLY A 52 2.21 7.97 -32.11
C GLY A 52 2.09 6.45 -32.01
N LYS A 53 2.90 5.79 -31.18
CA LYS A 53 2.81 4.35 -30.94
C LYS A 53 1.63 4.02 -30.04
N THR A 54 0.98 2.90 -30.31
CA THR A 54 -0.04 2.34 -29.42
C THR A 54 0.62 1.67 -28.22
N ILE A 55 0.16 2.02 -27.01
CA ILE A 55 0.64 1.37 -25.79
C ILE A 55 -0.04 0.01 -25.68
N ASP A 56 0.76 -1.02 -25.42
CA ASP A 56 0.27 -2.40 -25.25
C ASP A 56 0.27 -2.80 -23.77
N ARG A 57 -0.44 -3.85 -23.43
CA ARG A 57 -0.51 -4.39 -22.08
C ARG A 57 0.63 -5.37 -21.77
N TYR A 58 1.03 -6.15 -22.74
CA TYR A 58 2.00 -7.22 -22.59
C TYR A 58 3.37 -6.77 -23.09
N GLU A 59 3.42 -6.18 -24.27
CA GLU A 59 4.65 -5.72 -24.89
C GLU A 59 4.99 -4.29 -24.48
N ARG A 60 6.28 -4.03 -24.27
CA ARG A 60 6.75 -2.67 -23.96
C ARG A 60 7.06 -1.93 -25.25
N ILE A 61 6.61 -0.68 -25.31
CA ILE A 61 6.98 0.25 -26.38
C ILE A 61 8.06 1.21 -25.89
N SER A 62 8.89 1.70 -26.83
CA SER A 62 9.81 2.81 -26.56
C SER A 62 9.05 4.13 -26.50
N ALA A 63 9.27 4.91 -25.44
CA ALA A 63 8.74 6.24 -25.29
C ALA A 63 9.80 7.19 -24.71
N ARG A 64 9.56 8.49 -24.75
CA ARG A 64 10.36 9.49 -24.04
C ARG A 64 9.60 9.97 -22.83
N MET A 65 10.31 10.22 -21.74
CA MET A 65 9.72 10.80 -20.55
C MET A 65 10.54 11.95 -20.05
N LYS A 66 9.84 13.01 -19.59
CA LYS A 66 10.41 14.17 -18.92
C LYS A 66 9.63 14.42 -17.63
N ILE A 67 10.33 14.68 -16.53
CA ILE A 67 9.73 15.05 -15.26
C ILE A 67 10.24 16.41 -14.83
N ILE A 68 9.33 17.35 -14.61
CA ILE A 68 9.61 18.68 -14.09
C ILE A 68 9.26 18.70 -12.61
N HIS A 69 10.23 19.05 -11.77
CA HIS A 69 10.01 19.20 -10.34
C HIS A 69 11.00 20.21 -9.73
N ASN A 70 10.54 21.41 -9.44
CA ASN A 70 11.35 22.50 -8.90
C ASN A 70 11.74 22.33 -7.42
N GLY A 71 11.30 21.23 -6.78
CA GLY A 71 11.57 20.89 -5.38
C GLY A 71 10.34 21.02 -4.48
N LYS A 72 10.44 20.45 -3.29
CA LYS A 72 9.34 20.41 -2.32
C LYS A 72 8.83 21.83 -2.01
N GLY A 73 7.51 22.02 -2.10
CA GLY A 73 6.84 23.30 -1.82
C GLY A 73 7.02 24.38 -2.87
N LYS A 74 7.67 24.07 -4.00
CA LYS A 74 7.80 25.00 -5.13
C LYS A 74 6.79 24.70 -6.22
N ILE A 75 6.47 25.71 -7.02
CA ILE A 75 5.54 25.62 -8.14
C ILE A 75 6.27 25.13 -9.40
N ASN A 76 5.63 24.21 -10.11
CA ASN A 76 6.02 23.73 -11.42
C ASN A 76 5.06 24.32 -12.47
N TYR A 77 5.55 24.62 -13.67
CA TYR A 77 4.79 25.26 -14.72
C TYR A 77 4.70 24.35 -15.96
N GLY A 78 3.51 24.29 -16.56
CA GLY A 78 3.28 23.52 -17.80
C GLY A 78 3.97 24.14 -19.00
N ASP A 79 3.94 25.48 -19.11
CA ASP A 79 4.64 26.21 -20.18
C ASP A 79 6.14 26.35 -19.87
N THR A 80 6.94 25.52 -20.52
CA THR A 80 8.40 25.53 -20.38
C THR A 80 9.08 26.64 -21.16
N VAL A 81 8.36 27.30 -22.09
CA VAL A 81 8.89 28.42 -22.87
C VAL A 81 8.78 29.72 -22.07
N ALA A 82 7.61 29.94 -21.46
CA ALA A 82 7.41 31.09 -20.56
C ALA A 82 8.19 30.95 -19.24
N HIS A 83 8.47 29.73 -18.81
CA HIS A 83 9.21 29.42 -17.58
C HIS A 83 10.48 28.59 -17.89
N PRO A 84 11.49 29.15 -18.55
CA PRO A 84 12.74 28.45 -18.81
C PRO A 84 13.55 28.29 -17.52
N GLY A 85 14.30 27.19 -17.40
CA GLY A 85 15.17 26.95 -16.24
C GLY A 85 14.49 26.25 -15.08
N GLN A 86 13.31 25.67 -15.28
CA GLN A 86 12.74 24.73 -14.33
C GLN A 86 13.64 23.52 -14.16
N HIS A 87 13.66 22.96 -12.94
CA HIS A 87 14.46 21.77 -12.67
C HIS A 87 13.79 20.54 -13.33
N ILE A 88 14.59 19.86 -14.16
CA ILE A 88 14.24 18.59 -14.78
C ILE A 88 14.80 17.48 -13.90
N ASP A 89 13.92 16.78 -13.20
CA ASP A 89 14.28 15.66 -12.31
C ASP A 89 14.69 14.41 -13.12
N TYR A 90 14.02 14.16 -14.24
CA TYR A 90 14.34 13.10 -15.17
C TYR A 90 14.05 13.53 -16.62
N GLU A 91 14.94 13.15 -17.53
CA GLU A 91 14.68 13.20 -18.98
C GLU A 91 15.41 12.03 -19.66
N GLY A 92 14.68 11.23 -20.43
CA GLY A 92 15.28 10.07 -21.10
C GLY A 92 14.28 9.14 -21.77
N TYR A 93 14.82 8.00 -22.20
CA TYR A 93 14.02 6.91 -22.80
C TYR A 93 13.43 6.01 -21.72
N ILE A 94 12.23 5.52 -21.99
CA ILE A 94 11.55 4.53 -21.17
C ILE A 94 10.99 3.40 -22.04
N ALA A 95 10.88 2.21 -21.47
CA ALA A 95 10.11 1.11 -22.01
C ALA A 95 8.77 1.07 -21.27
N LEU A 96 7.70 1.47 -21.93
CA LEU A 96 6.36 1.72 -21.36
C LEU A 96 5.39 0.60 -21.74
N ARG A 97 4.49 0.21 -20.84
CA ARG A 97 3.31 -0.61 -21.12
C ARG A 97 2.20 -0.32 -20.12
N TYR A 98 0.98 -0.71 -20.46
CA TYR A 98 -0.09 -0.76 -19.47
C TYR A 98 0.21 -1.79 -18.38
N ARG A 99 -0.40 -1.62 -17.22
CA ARG A 99 -0.33 -2.57 -16.11
C ARG A 99 -1.69 -2.79 -15.46
N GLY A 100 -1.71 -3.72 -14.51
CA GLY A 100 -2.89 -4.05 -13.72
C GLY A 100 -3.81 -5.04 -14.44
N ASN A 101 -4.67 -5.69 -13.67
CA ASN A 101 -5.72 -6.55 -14.18
C ASN A 101 -7.07 -5.82 -14.05
N THR A 102 -7.64 -5.79 -12.86
CA THR A 102 -8.90 -5.11 -12.59
C THR A 102 -8.85 -3.62 -12.95
N SER A 103 -7.79 -2.90 -12.55
CA SER A 103 -7.63 -1.48 -12.84
C SER A 103 -7.48 -1.17 -14.33
N PHE A 104 -6.91 -2.09 -15.12
CA PHE A 104 -6.87 -1.96 -16.56
C PHE A 104 -8.24 -2.17 -17.21
N ASN A 105 -8.94 -3.26 -16.84
CA ASN A 105 -10.18 -3.64 -17.52
C ASN A 105 -11.38 -2.77 -17.17
N LEU A 106 -11.40 -2.23 -15.95
CA LEU A 106 -12.57 -1.51 -15.40
C LEU A 106 -12.41 0.00 -15.31
N SER A 107 -11.31 0.54 -15.81
CA SER A 107 -11.06 1.99 -15.77
C SER A 107 -10.55 2.48 -17.12
N ASP A 108 -11.07 3.61 -17.57
CA ASP A 108 -10.59 4.32 -18.76
C ASP A 108 -9.26 5.05 -18.46
N LYS A 109 -9.06 5.47 -17.24
CA LYS A 109 -7.79 6.01 -16.74
C LYS A 109 -6.83 4.86 -16.44
N LYS A 110 -6.03 4.47 -17.43
CA LYS A 110 -5.17 3.27 -17.37
C LYS A 110 -3.89 3.51 -16.56
N PRO A 111 -3.48 2.55 -15.71
CA PRO A 111 -2.19 2.59 -15.05
C PRO A 111 -1.06 2.09 -15.96
N TYR A 112 0.17 2.56 -15.70
CA TYR A 112 1.35 2.20 -16.49
C TYR A 112 2.44 1.58 -15.63
N SER A 113 3.29 0.74 -16.25
CA SER A 113 4.61 0.40 -15.75
C SER A 113 5.66 0.78 -16.78
N PHE A 114 6.80 1.29 -16.30
CA PHE A 114 7.87 1.64 -17.19
C PHE A 114 9.24 1.26 -16.61
N ARG A 115 10.19 1.03 -17.54
CA ARG A 115 11.60 0.86 -17.23
C ARG A 115 12.37 2.04 -17.81
N THR A 116 13.24 2.65 -17.03
CA THR A 116 14.16 3.69 -17.54
C THR A 116 15.30 3.05 -18.30
N LEU A 117 15.65 3.64 -19.47
CA LEU A 117 16.60 3.10 -20.44
C LEU A 117 17.73 4.09 -20.75
N GLU A 118 18.89 3.57 -21.17
CA GLU A 118 19.99 4.37 -21.71
C GLU A 118 19.75 4.80 -23.16
N ARG A 119 18.97 4.02 -23.92
CA ARG A 119 18.71 4.21 -25.36
C ARG A 119 17.30 3.69 -25.72
N PRO A 120 16.78 4.04 -26.92
CA PRO A 120 15.48 3.52 -27.36
C PRO A 120 15.44 1.98 -27.35
N LEU A 121 14.27 1.42 -27.04
CA LEU A 121 14.08 -0.02 -26.91
C LEU A 121 14.41 -0.78 -28.21
N GLU A 122 14.16 -0.18 -29.38
CA GLU A 122 14.43 -0.72 -30.71
C GLU A 122 15.92 -0.93 -30.97
N GLN A 123 16.81 -0.30 -30.18
CA GLN A 123 18.26 -0.51 -30.22
C GLN A 123 18.74 -1.58 -29.23
N GLY A 124 17.81 -2.38 -28.69
CA GLY A 124 18.04 -3.36 -27.64
C GLY A 124 17.88 -2.77 -26.25
N GLU A 125 17.16 -3.49 -25.37
CA GLU A 125 16.89 -3.03 -24.00
C GLU A 125 18.21 -2.87 -23.23
N LYS A 126 18.48 -1.65 -22.78
CA LYS A 126 19.57 -1.34 -21.85
C LYS A 126 19.02 -0.51 -20.71
N LYS A 127 18.75 -1.18 -19.59
CA LYS A 127 18.16 -0.60 -18.38
C LYS A 127 19.12 0.43 -17.76
N LYS A 128 18.57 1.53 -17.23
CA LYS A 128 19.31 2.60 -16.55
C LYS A 128 18.71 2.85 -15.18
N LYS A 129 19.44 2.51 -14.13
CA LYS A 129 19.00 2.84 -12.75
C LYS A 129 19.14 4.33 -12.49
N VAL A 130 18.03 4.99 -12.15
CA VAL A 130 17.95 6.43 -11.85
C VAL A 130 17.19 6.66 -10.56
N SER A 131 17.48 7.78 -9.87
CA SER A 131 16.61 8.30 -8.83
C SER A 131 15.55 9.18 -9.48
N ILE A 132 14.30 9.04 -9.13
CA ILE A 132 13.19 9.86 -9.61
C ILE A 132 12.51 10.48 -8.39
N LEU A 133 12.35 11.79 -8.38
CA LEU A 133 11.68 12.57 -7.31
C LEU A 133 12.26 12.29 -5.91
N GLY A 134 13.56 12.05 -5.83
CA GLY A 134 14.27 11.73 -4.59
C GLY A 134 14.07 10.31 -4.07
N MET A 135 13.30 9.47 -4.76
CA MET A 135 13.18 8.05 -4.46
C MET A 135 14.46 7.29 -4.86
N GLY A 136 14.71 6.16 -4.24
CA GLY A 136 15.93 5.39 -4.44
C GLY A 136 16.15 4.94 -5.90
N LYS A 137 17.44 4.84 -6.29
CA LYS A 137 17.81 4.45 -7.66
C LYS A 137 17.30 3.08 -8.04
N ASP A 138 16.48 3.03 -9.08
CA ASP A 138 16.03 1.81 -9.74
C ASP A 138 15.71 2.09 -11.22
N ASN A 139 15.40 1.04 -11.98
CA ASN A 139 14.94 1.17 -13.35
C ASN A 139 13.46 0.78 -13.52
N ASN A 140 12.82 0.17 -12.52
CA ASN A 140 11.42 -0.26 -12.56
C ASN A 140 10.52 0.68 -11.76
N TRP A 141 9.48 1.20 -12.40
CA TRP A 141 8.57 2.19 -11.84
C TRP A 141 7.13 1.93 -12.27
N ALA A 142 6.18 2.43 -11.49
CA ALA A 142 4.77 2.43 -11.88
C ALA A 142 4.16 3.83 -11.79
N LEU A 143 3.19 4.08 -12.66
CA LEU A 143 2.24 5.17 -12.58
C LEU A 143 0.89 4.55 -12.27
N LEU A 144 0.47 4.59 -11.00
CA LEU A 144 -0.85 4.13 -10.58
C LEU A 144 -1.88 5.18 -10.95
N ALA A 145 -3.01 4.73 -11.48
CA ALA A 145 -4.10 5.58 -11.93
C ALA A 145 -5.26 5.51 -10.93
N PRO A 146 -5.39 6.45 -9.99
CA PRO A 146 -6.47 6.43 -9.00
C PRO A 146 -7.81 6.87 -9.64
N TYR A 147 -8.41 5.97 -10.42
CA TYR A 147 -9.69 6.21 -11.06
C TYR A 147 -10.88 5.96 -10.12
N SER A 148 -10.93 4.78 -9.53
CA SER A 148 -11.94 4.42 -8.52
C SER A 148 -11.62 4.98 -7.14
N ASP A 149 -10.34 5.21 -6.82
CA ASP A 149 -9.95 5.95 -5.62
C ASP A 149 -10.09 7.46 -5.83
N ARG A 150 -11.25 8.00 -5.49
CA ARG A 150 -11.57 9.43 -5.65
C ARG A 150 -10.75 10.33 -4.73
N SER A 151 -10.24 9.79 -3.62
CA SER A 151 -9.31 10.52 -2.76
C SER A 151 -7.93 10.68 -3.38
N MET A 152 -7.56 9.79 -4.31
CA MET A 152 -6.26 9.70 -4.99
C MET A 152 -5.08 9.42 -4.04
N ILE A 153 -5.35 9.07 -2.77
CA ILE A 153 -4.30 8.96 -1.74
C ILE A 153 -4.28 7.63 -0.97
N ARG A 154 -5.21 6.68 -1.23
CA ARG A 154 -5.34 5.46 -0.40
C ARG A 154 -4.10 4.58 -0.39
N ASP A 155 -3.44 4.39 -1.54
CA ASP A 155 -2.18 3.66 -1.61
C ASP A 155 -1.09 4.35 -0.79
N LEU A 156 -0.91 5.66 -1.00
CA LEU A 156 0.08 6.44 -0.25
C LEU A 156 -0.19 6.44 1.25
N LEU A 157 -1.45 6.57 1.64
CA LEU A 157 -1.86 6.56 3.04
C LEU A 157 -1.51 5.23 3.72
N ALA A 158 -1.77 4.10 3.05
CA ALA A 158 -1.39 2.78 3.55
C ALA A 158 0.13 2.64 3.68
N PHE A 159 0.89 3.12 2.69
CA PHE A 159 2.34 3.11 2.73
C PHE A 159 2.88 3.95 3.89
N GLU A 160 2.34 5.15 4.13
CA GLU A 160 2.74 5.99 5.26
C GLU A 160 2.40 5.35 6.61
N PHE A 161 1.26 4.66 6.73
CA PHE A 161 0.92 3.94 7.97
C PHE A 161 1.84 2.75 8.22
N ALA A 162 2.25 2.02 7.18
CA ALA A 162 3.11 0.85 7.29
C ALA A 162 4.61 1.18 7.46
N ARG A 163 5.05 2.33 6.93
CA ARG A 163 6.49 2.71 6.81
C ARG A 163 7.29 2.63 8.10
N PRO A 164 6.80 3.04 9.28
CA PRO A 164 7.57 2.94 10.53
C PRO A 164 7.79 1.51 11.02
N TRP A 165 7.07 0.53 10.47
CA TRP A 165 6.94 -0.81 11.02
C TRP A 165 7.51 -1.90 10.13
N MET A 166 7.52 -1.69 8.81
CA MET A 166 7.97 -2.67 7.83
C MET A 166 9.38 -2.37 7.34
N GLU A 167 10.18 -3.39 7.10
CA GLU A 167 11.55 -3.26 6.59
C GLU A 167 11.58 -2.51 5.25
N TYR A 168 10.60 -2.74 4.41
CA TYR A 168 10.42 -2.02 3.15
C TYR A 168 8.95 -1.67 2.92
N THR A 169 8.73 -0.45 2.51
CA THR A 169 7.44 0.07 2.07
C THR A 169 7.68 0.94 0.85
N PRO A 170 6.97 0.71 -0.28
CA PRO A 170 7.16 1.51 -1.48
C PRO A 170 7.01 3.00 -1.21
N GLN A 171 7.87 3.80 -1.81
CA GLN A 171 7.69 5.24 -1.86
C GLN A 171 6.84 5.59 -3.07
N GLY A 172 6.02 6.63 -2.94
CA GLY A 172 5.21 7.15 -4.03
C GLY A 172 5.09 8.66 -3.95
N LYS A 173 4.87 9.29 -5.08
CA LYS A 173 4.66 10.73 -5.22
C LYS A 173 3.45 10.97 -6.11
N LEU A 174 2.55 11.84 -5.68
CA LEU A 174 1.52 12.39 -6.55
C LEU A 174 2.18 13.17 -7.68
N CYS A 175 1.67 13.05 -8.89
CA CYS A 175 2.14 13.80 -10.06
C CYS A 175 0.98 14.07 -11.01
N GLU A 176 1.14 15.02 -11.91
CA GLU A 176 0.21 15.26 -13.01
C GLU A 176 0.83 14.75 -14.32
N LEU A 177 0.09 13.91 -15.04
CA LEU A 177 0.57 13.22 -16.23
C LEU A 177 0.06 13.87 -17.51
N PHE A 178 0.97 14.09 -18.46
CA PHE A 178 0.68 14.34 -19.87
C PHE A 178 1.14 13.16 -20.72
N LEU A 179 0.30 12.72 -21.64
CA LEU A 179 0.60 11.73 -22.66
C LEU A 179 0.37 12.34 -24.03
N ASP A 180 1.39 12.37 -24.89
CA ASP A 180 1.35 12.98 -26.21
C ASP A 180 0.74 14.40 -26.21
N GLY A 181 1.11 15.21 -25.21
CA GLY A 181 0.64 16.58 -25.03
C GLY A 181 -0.77 16.71 -24.43
N THR A 182 -1.52 15.64 -24.24
CA THR A 182 -2.84 15.64 -23.61
C THR A 182 -2.70 15.46 -22.10
N TYR A 183 -3.44 16.22 -21.30
CA TYR A 183 -3.46 16.08 -19.84
C TYR A 183 -4.27 14.83 -19.44
N TYR A 184 -3.65 13.96 -18.67
CA TYR A 184 -4.24 12.68 -18.21
C TYR A 184 -4.64 12.68 -16.71
N GLY A 185 -4.39 13.76 -15.99
CA GLY A 185 -4.82 13.91 -14.59
C GLY A 185 -3.75 13.52 -13.56
N VAL A 186 -4.18 13.38 -12.33
CA VAL A 186 -3.33 13.01 -11.19
C VAL A 186 -3.06 11.50 -11.19
N PHE A 187 -1.78 11.15 -11.07
CA PHE A 187 -1.26 9.79 -10.93
C PHE A 187 -0.39 9.67 -9.68
N ILE A 188 -0.08 8.44 -9.28
CA ILE A 188 0.93 8.16 -8.27
C ILE A 188 2.12 7.52 -8.98
N LEU A 189 3.23 8.24 -9.09
CA LEU A 189 4.52 7.68 -9.50
C LEU A 189 5.12 6.97 -8.30
N THR A 190 5.32 5.67 -8.39
CA THR A 190 5.70 4.83 -7.25
C THR A 190 6.76 3.81 -7.59
N GLU A 191 7.47 3.43 -6.55
CA GLU A 191 8.29 2.23 -6.51
C GLU A 191 7.44 0.98 -6.66
N LEU A 192 8.06 -0.09 -7.15
CA LEU A 192 7.50 -1.44 -7.14
C LEU A 192 8.18 -2.25 -6.03
N VAL A 193 7.50 -3.29 -5.54
CA VAL A 193 8.11 -4.28 -4.64
C VAL A 193 8.99 -5.20 -5.48
N THR A 194 10.24 -4.79 -5.69
CA THR A 194 11.24 -5.48 -6.51
C THR A 194 12.57 -5.58 -5.76
N GLN A 195 13.46 -6.44 -6.26
CA GLN A 195 14.85 -6.49 -5.78
C GLN A 195 15.59 -5.21 -6.18
N GLY A 196 16.41 -4.70 -5.29
CA GLY A 196 17.28 -3.55 -5.53
C GLY A 196 17.80 -2.94 -4.24
N THR A 197 18.99 -2.34 -4.27
CA THR A 197 19.66 -1.74 -3.10
C THR A 197 18.82 -0.70 -2.36
N HIS A 198 17.89 -0.06 -3.05
CA HIS A 198 16.97 0.94 -2.48
C HIS A 198 15.50 0.46 -2.48
N ARG A 199 15.29 -0.82 -2.66
CA ARG A 199 14.03 -1.53 -2.59
C ARG A 199 14.15 -2.66 -1.55
N LEU A 200 13.75 -3.86 -1.91
CA LEU A 200 14.15 -5.05 -1.17
C LEU A 200 15.60 -5.38 -1.54
N ASP A 201 16.54 -5.07 -0.65
CA ASP A 201 17.97 -5.34 -0.84
C ASP A 201 18.24 -6.83 -0.63
N LEU A 202 17.93 -7.60 -1.65
CA LEU A 202 18.08 -9.06 -1.68
C LEU A 202 19.26 -9.43 -2.59
N PRO A 203 20.07 -10.43 -2.22
CA PRO A 203 21.11 -10.94 -3.08
C PRO A 203 20.48 -11.64 -4.31
N ASP A 204 21.20 -11.65 -5.44
CA ASP A 204 20.82 -12.49 -6.57
C ASP A 204 20.99 -13.96 -6.18
N PRO A 205 19.99 -14.85 -6.43
CA PRO A 205 20.12 -16.26 -6.12
C PRO A 205 21.02 -16.96 -7.14
N GLY A 206 21.88 -17.85 -6.64
CA GLY A 206 22.65 -18.78 -7.47
C GLY A 206 21.89 -20.08 -7.73
N GLU A 207 22.60 -21.09 -8.25
CA GLU A 207 22.02 -22.41 -8.58
C GLU A 207 22.41 -23.49 -7.58
N GLU A 208 23.34 -23.23 -6.66
CA GLU A 208 23.82 -24.20 -5.67
C GLU A 208 24.19 -23.54 -4.33
N GLY A 209 24.33 -24.36 -3.31
CA GLY A 209 24.80 -23.97 -1.99
C GLY A 209 23.91 -22.94 -1.31
N ASP A 210 24.52 -22.02 -0.53
CA ASP A 210 23.77 -20.98 0.16
C ASP A 210 23.21 -19.94 -0.82
N GLU A 211 23.86 -19.71 -1.96
CA GLU A 211 23.40 -18.78 -2.99
C GLU A 211 22.06 -19.19 -3.58
N LEU A 212 21.79 -20.49 -3.74
CA LEU A 212 20.48 -21.01 -4.17
C LEU A 212 19.38 -20.67 -3.15
N THR A 213 19.70 -20.44 -1.88
CA THR A 213 18.71 -20.29 -0.81
C THR A 213 18.04 -18.91 -0.74
N GLY A 214 18.47 -17.91 -1.53
CA GLY A 214 17.88 -16.56 -1.58
C GLY A 214 18.69 -15.61 -2.47
N GLY A 215 18.18 -14.41 -2.85
CA GLY A 215 16.88 -13.81 -2.50
C GLY A 215 15.75 -14.17 -3.45
N TYR A 216 14.59 -14.19 -2.89
CA TYR A 216 13.37 -14.46 -3.64
C TYR A 216 12.28 -13.48 -3.27
N ILE A 217 11.45 -13.11 -4.24
CA ILE A 217 10.18 -12.42 -4.04
C ILE A 217 9.10 -13.27 -4.69
N LEU A 218 8.09 -13.62 -3.91
CA LEU A 218 6.90 -14.35 -4.35
C LEU A 218 5.66 -13.47 -4.21
N GLU A 219 4.67 -13.74 -5.02
CA GLU A 219 3.33 -13.20 -4.92
C GLU A 219 2.32 -14.31 -4.72
N VAL A 220 1.46 -14.19 -3.70
CA VAL A 220 0.21 -14.94 -3.67
C VAL A 220 -0.78 -14.23 -4.56
N GLY A 221 -1.28 -14.89 -5.58
CA GLY A 221 -2.11 -14.21 -6.57
C GLY A 221 -2.79 -15.16 -7.55
N ASP A 222 -3.22 -14.59 -8.67
CA ASP A 222 -3.82 -15.31 -9.77
C ASP A 222 -2.72 -15.87 -10.69
N ASN A 223 -2.95 -17.07 -11.23
CA ASN A 223 -2.01 -17.73 -12.14
C ASN A 223 -2.14 -17.27 -13.60
N ASP A 224 -2.80 -16.13 -13.86
CA ASP A 224 -3.05 -15.61 -15.21
C ASP A 224 -1.78 -15.57 -16.07
N ASN A 225 -1.59 -16.61 -16.90
CA ASN A 225 -0.54 -16.74 -17.91
C ASN A 225 0.93 -16.73 -17.43
N ASP A 226 1.19 -16.87 -16.12
CA ASP A 226 2.55 -17.03 -15.61
C ASP A 226 2.94 -18.51 -15.56
N THR A 227 3.90 -18.92 -16.38
CA THR A 227 4.34 -20.32 -16.50
C THR A 227 5.20 -20.78 -15.31
N THR A 228 5.63 -19.90 -14.44
CA THR A 228 6.52 -20.19 -13.30
C THR A 228 5.81 -20.15 -11.96
N HIS A 229 4.49 -20.25 -11.95
CA HIS A 229 3.76 -20.43 -10.71
C HIS A 229 3.87 -21.87 -10.18
N PHE A 230 3.76 -22.00 -8.88
CA PHE A 230 3.52 -23.30 -8.24
C PHE A 230 2.31 -23.21 -7.30
N VAL A 231 1.73 -24.37 -7.02
CA VAL A 231 0.52 -24.46 -6.23
C VAL A 231 0.87 -24.94 -4.83
N SER A 232 0.27 -24.31 -3.79
CA SER A 232 0.32 -24.83 -2.43
C SER A 232 -0.20 -26.26 -2.42
N LYS A 233 0.46 -27.14 -1.68
CA LYS A 233 -0.04 -28.51 -1.43
C LYS A 233 -1.17 -28.55 -0.41
N TYR A 234 -1.49 -27.44 0.23
CA TYR A 234 -2.56 -27.31 1.20
C TYR A 234 -3.69 -26.45 0.64
N HIS A 235 -4.90 -26.86 0.92
CA HIS A 235 -6.10 -26.12 0.55
C HIS A 235 -6.44 -25.03 1.59
N PRO A 236 -7.09 -23.95 1.17
CA PRO A 236 -7.60 -22.95 2.09
C PRO A 236 -8.68 -23.52 3.00
N VAL A 237 -8.82 -22.91 4.18
CA VAL A 237 -9.82 -23.31 5.19
C VAL A 237 -10.75 -22.15 5.49
N SER A 238 -11.94 -22.47 6.03
CA SER A 238 -12.87 -21.45 6.54
C SER A 238 -12.23 -20.60 7.65
N GLY A 239 -12.79 -19.41 7.89
CA GLY A 239 -12.27 -18.48 8.89
C GLY A 239 -12.29 -19.01 10.34
N ASP A 240 -13.02 -20.11 10.60
CA ASP A 240 -13.05 -20.87 11.85
C ASP A 240 -12.24 -22.18 11.78
N GLY A 241 -11.71 -22.53 10.60
CA GLY A 241 -10.86 -23.70 10.37
C GLY A 241 -11.59 -25.04 10.28
N PHE A 242 -12.93 -25.07 10.30
CA PHE A 242 -13.70 -26.33 10.29
C PHE A 242 -13.93 -26.89 8.89
N VAL A 243 -13.92 -26.04 7.85
CA VAL A 243 -14.16 -26.45 6.47
C VAL A 243 -12.90 -26.26 5.66
N THR A 244 -12.53 -27.28 4.87
CA THR A 244 -11.46 -27.22 3.87
C THR A 244 -12.08 -27.10 2.48
N TYR A 245 -11.64 -26.13 1.69
CA TYR A 245 -12.11 -25.88 0.33
C TYR A 245 -11.18 -26.58 -0.67
N SER A 246 -11.39 -27.89 -0.86
CA SER A 246 -10.51 -28.74 -1.68
C SER A 246 -10.57 -28.50 -3.19
N ASP A 247 -11.55 -27.73 -3.64
CA ASP A 247 -11.72 -27.27 -5.01
C ASP A 247 -11.07 -25.90 -5.29
N CYS A 248 -10.48 -25.27 -4.25
CA CYS A 248 -9.73 -24.03 -4.36
C CYS A 248 -8.23 -24.27 -4.13
N SER A 249 -7.40 -23.54 -4.84
CA SER A 249 -5.94 -23.62 -4.75
C SER A 249 -5.33 -22.26 -4.45
N ILE A 250 -4.17 -22.27 -3.81
CA ILE A 250 -3.36 -21.07 -3.58
C ILE A 250 -2.16 -21.12 -4.54
N PHE A 251 -1.97 -20.06 -5.30
CA PHE A 251 -0.90 -19.95 -6.27
C PHE A 251 0.19 -19.01 -5.76
N PHE A 252 1.44 -19.41 -5.94
CA PHE A 252 2.63 -18.62 -5.68
C PHE A 252 3.33 -18.35 -7.01
N ILE A 253 3.63 -17.09 -7.27
CA ILE A 253 4.22 -16.61 -8.52
C ILE A 253 5.59 -16.02 -8.21
N ALA A 254 6.65 -16.46 -8.88
CA ALA A 254 7.97 -15.84 -8.73
C ALA A 254 7.96 -14.43 -9.34
N LYS A 255 8.40 -13.44 -8.57
CA LYS A 255 8.58 -12.04 -8.99
C LYS A 255 10.05 -11.60 -8.94
N PHE A 256 10.87 -12.36 -8.25
CA PHE A 256 12.33 -12.28 -8.31
C PHE A 256 12.92 -13.65 -7.92
N PRO A 257 13.80 -14.22 -8.75
CA PRO A 257 14.03 -13.79 -10.13
C PRO A 257 12.74 -13.70 -10.95
N ASP A 258 12.75 -12.89 -12.01
CA ASP A 258 11.60 -12.80 -12.93
C ASP A 258 11.31 -14.18 -13.54
N SER A 259 10.06 -14.41 -13.93
CA SER A 259 9.63 -15.71 -14.48
C SER A 259 10.42 -16.17 -15.72
N GLU A 260 11.00 -15.22 -16.46
CA GLU A 260 11.85 -15.51 -17.63
C GLU A 260 13.29 -15.88 -17.24
N ASP A 261 13.73 -15.54 -16.03
CA ASP A 261 15.11 -15.66 -15.57
C ASP A 261 15.30 -16.75 -14.49
N VAL A 262 14.20 -17.26 -13.88
CA VAL A 262 14.27 -18.27 -12.82
C VAL A 262 14.68 -19.63 -13.38
N THR A 263 15.72 -20.26 -12.79
CA THR A 263 16.15 -21.61 -13.18
C THR A 263 15.27 -22.70 -12.53
N ASP A 264 15.33 -23.93 -13.05
CA ASP A 264 14.60 -25.08 -12.50
C ASP A 264 15.03 -25.35 -11.04
N GLU A 265 16.32 -25.22 -10.73
CA GLU A 265 16.88 -25.39 -9.38
C GLU A 265 16.33 -24.33 -8.42
N GLN A 266 16.29 -23.09 -8.83
CA GLN A 266 15.73 -21.99 -8.06
C GLN A 266 14.24 -22.16 -7.82
N HIS A 267 13.49 -22.54 -8.87
CA HIS A 267 12.05 -22.81 -8.78
C HIS A 267 11.76 -23.96 -7.81
N GLN A 268 12.48 -25.09 -7.92
CA GLN A 268 12.34 -26.24 -7.02
C GLN A 268 12.71 -25.88 -5.57
N TYR A 269 13.77 -25.09 -5.40
CA TYR A 269 14.18 -24.66 -4.06
C TYR A 269 13.10 -23.81 -3.39
N ILE A 270 12.59 -22.76 -4.07
CA ILE A 270 11.64 -21.84 -3.45
C ILE A 270 10.29 -22.50 -3.19
N GLN A 271 9.83 -23.38 -4.10
CA GLN A 271 8.66 -24.23 -3.84
C GLN A 271 8.88 -25.11 -2.60
N SER A 272 10.02 -25.80 -2.50
CA SER A 272 10.36 -26.61 -1.33
C SER A 272 10.46 -25.80 -0.04
N ALA A 273 10.86 -24.53 -0.10
CA ALA A 273 10.91 -23.64 1.07
C ALA A 273 9.50 -23.26 1.55
N ILE A 274 8.58 -22.97 0.64
CA ILE A 274 7.16 -22.76 0.96
C ILE A 274 6.54 -24.04 1.51
N ASP A 275 6.78 -25.19 0.86
CA ASP A 275 6.29 -26.47 1.32
C ASP A 275 6.69 -26.78 2.77
N ARG A 276 7.96 -26.54 3.11
CA ARG A 276 8.46 -26.73 4.49
C ARG A 276 7.79 -25.79 5.48
N MET A 277 7.58 -24.53 5.09
CA MET A 277 6.83 -23.58 5.92
C MET A 277 5.39 -24.07 6.16
N GLU A 278 4.70 -24.45 5.10
CA GLU A 278 3.31 -24.92 5.18
C GLU A 278 3.17 -26.24 5.94
N ASP A 279 4.12 -27.17 5.79
CA ASP A 279 4.17 -28.43 6.57
C ASP A 279 4.23 -28.16 8.07
N VAL A 280 5.03 -27.17 8.46
CA VAL A 280 5.12 -26.78 9.87
C VAL A 280 3.81 -26.19 10.35
N PHE A 281 3.17 -25.30 9.58
CA PHE A 281 1.85 -24.78 9.94
C PHE A 281 0.77 -25.85 10.01
N ALA A 282 0.84 -26.87 9.17
CA ALA A 282 -0.10 -27.99 9.19
C ALA A 282 0.14 -28.95 10.37
N SER A 283 1.33 -28.95 10.95
CA SER A 283 1.69 -29.86 12.04
C SER A 283 0.95 -29.52 13.35
N LYS A 284 0.89 -30.49 14.28
CA LYS A 284 0.33 -30.29 15.63
C LYS A 284 1.20 -29.37 16.50
N ASN A 285 2.50 -29.30 16.20
CA ASN A 285 3.47 -28.54 16.97
C ASN A 285 3.85 -27.21 16.31
N TYR A 286 2.98 -26.66 15.46
CA TYR A 286 3.27 -25.44 14.69
C TYR A 286 3.63 -24.22 15.55
N THR A 287 3.18 -24.16 16.80
CA THR A 287 3.46 -23.07 17.76
C THR A 287 4.73 -23.30 18.60
N ASN A 288 5.46 -24.39 18.39
CA ASN A 288 6.70 -24.67 19.15
C ASN A 288 7.71 -23.55 18.91
N PRO A 289 8.33 -22.95 19.96
CA PRO A 289 9.22 -21.81 19.81
C PRO A 289 10.49 -22.12 19.01
N ASP A 290 10.97 -23.36 19.02
CA ASP A 290 12.25 -23.73 18.38
C ASP A 290 12.07 -24.36 16.99
N THR A 291 10.96 -25.07 16.77
CA THR A 291 10.71 -25.88 15.56
C THR A 291 9.44 -25.49 14.82
N GLY A 292 8.62 -24.62 15.40
CA GLY A 292 7.37 -24.14 14.84
C GLY A 292 7.55 -23.05 13.78
N TYR A 293 6.46 -22.35 13.46
CA TYR A 293 6.41 -21.37 12.39
C TYR A 293 7.42 -20.20 12.57
N CYS A 294 7.78 -19.83 13.81
CA CYS A 294 8.75 -18.78 14.12
C CYS A 294 10.14 -19.01 13.48
N LYS A 295 10.44 -20.26 13.10
CA LYS A 295 11.67 -20.62 12.38
C LYS A 295 11.59 -20.29 10.89
N TYR A 296 10.41 -20.20 10.32
CA TYR A 296 10.17 -20.11 8.87
C TYR A 296 9.61 -18.76 8.42
N ILE A 297 8.98 -18.03 9.35
CA ILE A 297 8.46 -16.68 9.09
C ILE A 297 9.00 -15.69 10.11
N ASP A 298 9.22 -14.45 9.67
CA ASP A 298 9.38 -13.33 10.57
C ASP A 298 8.00 -12.91 11.11
N VAL A 299 7.75 -13.29 12.34
CA VAL A 299 6.42 -13.14 12.97
C VAL A 299 5.99 -11.67 13.02
N GLN A 300 6.93 -10.76 13.24
CA GLN A 300 6.63 -9.34 13.31
C GLN A 300 6.26 -8.79 11.94
N SER A 301 7.03 -9.13 10.90
CA SER A 301 6.72 -8.74 9.52
C SER A 301 5.34 -9.21 9.08
N PHE A 302 4.95 -10.46 9.40
CA PHE A 302 3.62 -10.99 9.11
C PHE A 302 2.53 -10.26 9.91
N MET A 303 2.82 -9.90 11.15
CA MET A 303 1.89 -9.16 12.01
C MET A 303 1.68 -7.73 11.52
N ASP A 304 2.75 -7.03 11.14
CA ASP A 304 2.66 -5.67 10.60
C ASP A 304 1.94 -5.65 9.26
N TYR A 305 2.21 -6.63 8.38
CA TYR A 305 1.43 -6.83 7.16
C TYR A 305 -0.06 -7.09 7.46
N GLN A 306 -0.37 -7.93 8.45
CA GLN A 306 -1.75 -8.16 8.89
C GLN A 306 -2.37 -6.86 9.38
N LEU A 307 -1.70 -6.11 10.25
CA LEU A 307 -2.27 -4.90 10.86
C LEU A 307 -2.58 -3.83 9.82
N VAL A 308 -1.71 -3.56 8.85
CA VAL A 308 -1.99 -2.55 7.82
C VAL A 308 -3.15 -2.97 6.91
N ASN A 309 -3.22 -4.24 6.52
CA ASN A 309 -4.29 -4.75 5.68
C ASN A 309 -5.64 -4.82 6.41
N GLU A 310 -5.63 -5.19 7.69
CA GLU A 310 -6.84 -5.17 8.52
C GLU A 310 -7.26 -3.74 8.85
N LEU A 311 -6.34 -2.81 9.08
CA LEU A 311 -6.64 -1.38 9.23
C LEU A 311 -7.34 -0.84 7.99
N GLY A 312 -6.79 -1.12 6.81
CA GLY A 312 -7.39 -0.75 5.54
C GLY A 312 -8.62 -1.56 5.17
N HIS A 313 -8.88 -2.69 5.84
CA HIS A 313 -9.90 -3.67 5.44
C HIS A 313 -9.79 -4.03 3.96
N ASN A 314 -8.55 -4.25 3.50
CA ASN A 314 -8.23 -4.51 2.10
C ASN A 314 -8.75 -5.88 1.67
N VAL A 315 -9.73 -5.92 0.79
CA VAL A 315 -10.42 -7.15 0.37
C VAL A 315 -9.54 -8.13 -0.41
N ASP A 316 -8.44 -7.64 -0.99
CA ASP A 316 -7.47 -8.44 -1.73
C ASP A 316 -6.28 -8.89 -0.87
N ALA A 317 -6.21 -8.41 0.36
CA ALA A 317 -5.19 -8.81 1.31
C ALA A 317 -5.07 -10.34 1.42
N TYR A 318 -3.84 -10.81 1.57
CA TYR A 318 -3.48 -12.23 1.76
C TYR A 318 -3.57 -13.12 0.53
N ARG A 319 -4.39 -12.80 -0.48
CA ARG A 319 -4.84 -13.69 -1.56
C ARG A 319 -4.55 -13.19 -2.97
N LEU A 320 -4.46 -11.87 -3.16
CA LEU A 320 -4.18 -11.22 -4.44
C LEU A 320 -3.14 -10.12 -4.24
N GLY A 321 -2.00 -10.25 -4.91
CA GLY A 321 -0.92 -9.28 -4.81
C GLY A 321 -0.12 -9.31 -3.49
N ALA A 322 -0.35 -10.29 -2.61
CA ALA A 322 0.39 -10.41 -1.35
C ALA A 322 1.85 -10.82 -1.63
N LYS A 323 2.80 -9.98 -1.19
CA LYS A 323 4.23 -10.15 -1.46
C LYS A 323 4.94 -10.80 -0.26
N LEU A 324 5.58 -11.96 -0.53
CA LEU A 324 6.53 -12.59 0.39
C LEU A 324 7.93 -12.43 -0.17
N TYR A 325 8.92 -12.26 0.69
CA TYR A 325 10.31 -12.27 0.27
C TYR A 325 11.19 -13.02 1.27
N LYS A 326 12.32 -13.50 0.79
CA LYS A 326 13.26 -14.32 1.55
C LYS A 326 14.69 -13.99 1.18
N ARG A 327 15.55 -13.82 2.19
CA ARG A 327 17.01 -13.70 2.06
C ARG A 327 17.67 -15.07 1.97
N ARG A 328 19.00 -15.09 1.82
CA ARG A 328 19.79 -16.33 1.96
C ARG A 328 19.62 -16.94 3.35
N ASN A 329 19.75 -18.27 3.44
CA ASN A 329 19.63 -18.94 4.73
C ASN A 329 20.71 -18.50 5.74
N SER A 330 21.91 -18.17 5.27
CA SER A 330 22.98 -17.63 6.09
C SER A 330 22.68 -16.24 6.67
N GLU A 331 21.80 -15.45 6.03
CA GLU A 331 21.40 -14.13 6.50
C GLU A 331 20.12 -14.23 7.37
N ASP A 332 19.02 -14.67 6.78
CA ASP A 332 17.74 -14.91 7.44
C ASP A 332 16.88 -15.87 6.59
N GLN A 333 16.70 -17.08 7.07
CA GLN A 333 15.94 -18.11 6.34
C GLN A 333 14.42 -17.85 6.32
N ARG A 334 13.94 -16.89 7.11
CA ARG A 334 12.50 -16.64 7.31
C ARG A 334 11.91 -15.85 6.17
N PHE A 335 10.68 -16.19 5.80
CA PHE A 335 9.88 -15.35 4.93
C PHE A 335 9.42 -14.08 5.66
N LYS A 336 9.38 -12.99 4.93
CA LYS A 336 8.86 -11.69 5.34
C LYS A 336 7.82 -11.20 4.35
N MET A 337 7.04 -10.19 4.71
CA MET A 337 5.96 -9.63 3.90
C MET A 337 6.26 -8.18 3.51
N ALA A 338 5.76 -7.75 2.35
CA ALA A 338 5.77 -6.35 1.94
C ALA A 338 4.36 -5.91 1.53
N VAL A 339 3.99 -4.65 1.88
CA VAL A 339 2.70 -4.06 1.55
C VAL A 339 2.67 -3.61 0.10
N TRP A 340 1.53 -3.87 -0.57
CA TRP A 340 1.27 -3.48 -1.95
C TRP A 340 -0.23 -3.45 -2.22
N ASP A 341 -0.67 -2.64 -3.19
CA ASP A 341 -2.01 -2.61 -3.77
C ASP A 341 -3.14 -2.37 -2.77
N MET A 342 -3.21 -1.13 -2.27
CA MET A 342 -4.16 -0.71 -1.23
C MET A 342 -5.29 0.18 -1.78
N ASN A 343 -5.46 0.26 -3.08
CA ASN A 343 -6.45 1.14 -3.72
C ASN A 343 -7.91 0.75 -3.41
N LEU A 344 -8.19 -0.51 -3.08
CA LEU A 344 -9.49 -1.02 -2.65
C LEU A 344 -9.74 -0.90 -1.13
N ALA A 345 -8.72 -0.49 -0.38
CA ALA A 345 -8.79 -0.34 1.07
C ALA A 345 -9.57 0.91 1.53
N PHE A 346 -9.68 1.08 2.82
CA PHE A 346 -10.27 2.24 3.49
C PHE A 346 -11.67 2.60 2.99
N GLY A 347 -12.51 1.56 2.85
CA GLY A 347 -13.92 1.73 2.48
C GLY A 347 -14.19 1.97 1.00
N ASN A 348 -13.18 1.82 0.13
CA ASN A 348 -13.30 2.08 -1.30
C ASN A 348 -13.95 0.93 -2.10
N CYS A 349 -14.33 -0.17 -1.47
CA CYS A 349 -14.76 -1.37 -2.15
C CYS A 349 -16.15 -1.85 -1.68
N LYS A 350 -17.04 -2.18 -2.62
CA LYS A 350 -18.37 -2.72 -2.34
C LYS A 350 -18.34 -4.23 -2.09
N HIS A 351 -17.60 -4.98 -2.92
CA HIS A 351 -17.61 -6.44 -2.83
C HIS A 351 -16.86 -6.92 -1.58
N ASN A 352 -17.14 -8.17 -1.20
CA ASN A 352 -16.48 -8.82 -0.07
C ASN A 352 -16.46 -7.95 1.20
N GLN A 353 -17.54 -7.18 1.44
CA GLN A 353 -17.69 -6.31 2.61
C GLN A 353 -16.60 -5.23 2.78
N GLY A 354 -15.87 -4.87 1.72
CA GLY A 354 -14.74 -3.93 1.79
C GLY A 354 -15.08 -2.54 2.32
N SER A 355 -16.36 -2.13 2.30
CA SER A 355 -16.82 -0.88 2.94
C SER A 355 -17.12 -1.02 4.43
N SER A 356 -17.18 -2.24 4.97
CA SER A 356 -17.44 -2.47 6.39
C SER A 356 -16.29 -1.95 7.25
N THR A 357 -16.62 -1.36 8.38
CA THR A 357 -15.62 -0.96 9.40
C THR A 357 -15.40 -2.04 10.46
N SER A 358 -16.07 -3.19 10.33
CA SER A 358 -15.95 -4.34 11.24
C SER A 358 -15.59 -5.61 10.48
N GLY A 359 -15.14 -6.65 11.20
CA GLY A 359 -14.75 -7.95 10.63
C GLY A 359 -13.24 -8.02 10.31
N TRP A 360 -12.78 -9.25 10.06
CA TRP A 360 -11.41 -9.60 9.75
C TRP A 360 -11.33 -10.15 8.33
N VAL A 361 -10.58 -9.50 7.44
CA VAL A 361 -10.38 -9.97 6.05
C VAL A 361 -9.70 -11.35 6.04
N SER A 362 -8.78 -11.58 6.97
CA SER A 362 -8.12 -12.88 7.15
C SER A 362 -9.07 -14.06 7.43
N ARG A 363 -10.36 -13.80 7.67
CA ARG A 363 -11.41 -14.82 7.93
C ARG A 363 -12.44 -14.94 6.81
N TYR A 364 -12.23 -14.34 5.66
CA TYR A 364 -13.26 -14.17 4.62
C TYR A 364 -13.51 -15.42 3.76
N ASN A 365 -12.73 -16.48 3.88
CA ASN A 365 -12.83 -17.64 2.99
C ASN A 365 -14.25 -18.21 2.81
N SER A 366 -15.04 -18.29 3.89
CA SER A 366 -16.43 -18.78 3.78
C SER A 366 -17.29 -17.86 2.90
N MET A 367 -17.10 -16.55 3.01
CA MET A 367 -17.82 -15.57 2.19
C MET A 367 -17.30 -15.57 0.75
N LEU A 368 -15.97 -15.62 0.55
CA LEU A 368 -15.35 -15.68 -0.78
C LEU A 368 -15.87 -16.90 -1.54
N TYR A 369 -15.85 -18.07 -0.90
CA TYR A 369 -16.35 -19.31 -1.48
C TYR A 369 -17.84 -19.20 -1.86
N SER A 370 -18.66 -18.67 -0.96
CA SER A 370 -20.10 -18.48 -1.22
C SER A 370 -20.38 -17.51 -2.35
N ASN A 371 -19.48 -16.56 -2.59
CA ASN A 371 -19.56 -15.61 -3.70
C ASN A 371 -19.00 -16.16 -5.02
N GLY A 372 -18.44 -17.38 -5.01
CA GLY A 372 -17.79 -17.99 -6.18
C GLY A 372 -16.43 -17.38 -6.51
N ASP A 373 -15.78 -16.71 -5.57
CA ASP A 373 -14.43 -16.17 -5.72
C ASP A 373 -13.42 -17.32 -5.49
N PRO A 374 -12.60 -17.70 -6.51
CA PRO A 374 -11.66 -18.80 -6.36
C PRO A 374 -10.40 -18.43 -5.58
N HIS A 375 -10.14 -17.14 -5.40
CA HIS A 375 -8.94 -16.65 -4.74
C HIS A 375 -9.16 -16.60 -3.23
N MET A 376 -8.50 -17.48 -2.52
CA MET A 376 -8.70 -17.68 -1.09
C MET A 376 -7.50 -17.23 -0.27
N VAL A 377 -7.77 -16.92 1.01
CA VAL A 377 -6.73 -16.66 2.00
C VAL A 377 -6.04 -17.98 2.35
N PRO A 378 -4.69 -18.06 2.30
CA PRO A 378 -3.93 -19.24 2.68
C PRO A 378 -4.23 -19.70 4.12
N PHE A 379 -4.26 -21.03 4.34
CA PHE A 379 -4.66 -21.64 5.61
C PHE A 379 -3.78 -21.23 6.81
N TRP A 380 -2.52 -20.90 6.59
CA TRP A 380 -1.60 -20.52 7.64
C TRP A 380 -1.95 -19.17 8.30
N TRP A 381 -2.72 -18.29 7.65
CA TRP A 381 -3.28 -17.12 8.32
C TRP A 381 -4.28 -17.49 9.41
N TYR A 382 -5.14 -18.51 9.15
CA TYR A 382 -6.00 -19.07 10.18
C TYR A 382 -5.20 -19.65 11.35
N LYS A 383 -4.08 -20.34 11.06
CA LYS A 383 -3.20 -20.90 12.09
C LYS A 383 -2.57 -19.83 12.97
N LEU A 384 -2.08 -18.73 12.38
CA LEU A 384 -1.52 -17.60 13.12
C LEU A 384 -2.54 -16.97 14.07
N ILE A 385 -3.75 -16.68 13.59
CA ILE A 385 -4.79 -16.07 14.43
C ILE A 385 -5.41 -17.05 15.45
N SER A 386 -5.09 -18.33 15.35
CA SER A 386 -5.47 -19.38 16.32
C SER A 386 -4.40 -19.61 17.39
N ASP A 387 -3.21 -19.03 17.25
CA ASP A 387 -2.18 -19.08 18.27
C ASP A 387 -2.34 -17.93 19.28
N ASN A 388 -2.59 -18.29 20.54
CA ASN A 388 -2.75 -17.30 21.62
C ASN A 388 -1.51 -16.42 21.83
N ASN A 389 -0.29 -16.91 21.55
CA ASN A 389 0.92 -16.10 21.63
C ASN A 389 0.96 -15.04 20.55
N TYR A 390 0.62 -15.42 19.31
CA TYR A 390 0.51 -14.48 18.21
C TYR A 390 -0.55 -13.41 18.49
N VAL A 391 -1.73 -13.83 18.97
CA VAL A 391 -2.83 -12.91 19.29
C VAL A 391 -2.42 -11.91 20.37
N ARG A 392 -1.75 -12.36 21.46
CA ARG A 392 -1.25 -11.43 22.51
C ARG A 392 -0.21 -10.46 22.00
N LYS A 393 0.75 -10.92 21.18
CA LYS A 393 1.75 -10.04 20.56
C LYS A 393 1.08 -9.01 19.64
N ARG A 394 0.02 -9.40 18.92
CA ARG A 394 -0.74 -8.49 18.06
C ARG A 394 -1.46 -7.39 18.85
N PHE A 395 -1.96 -7.68 20.05
CA PHE A 395 -2.54 -6.65 20.92
C PHE A 395 -1.48 -5.62 21.34
N ALA A 396 -0.31 -6.08 21.78
CA ALA A 396 0.81 -5.19 22.11
C ALA A 396 1.27 -4.37 20.89
N ARG A 397 1.40 -5.03 19.73
CA ARG A 397 1.80 -4.36 18.49
C ARG A 397 0.80 -3.29 18.02
N TRP A 398 -0.49 -3.57 18.14
CA TRP A 398 -1.52 -2.58 17.85
C TRP A 398 -1.42 -1.38 18.78
N ALA A 399 -1.18 -1.60 20.07
CA ALA A 399 -0.98 -0.51 21.03
C ALA A 399 0.24 0.36 20.67
N GLU A 400 1.36 -0.23 20.22
CA GLU A 400 2.50 0.51 19.69
C GLU A 400 2.10 1.41 18.51
N TRP A 401 1.36 0.88 17.53
CA TRP A 401 0.87 1.65 16.39
C TRP A 401 -0.04 2.79 16.82
N ARG A 402 -0.98 2.51 17.76
CA ARG A 402 -1.93 3.50 18.29
C ARG A 402 -1.27 4.60 19.11
N ASN A 403 -0.17 4.29 19.78
CA ASN A 403 0.63 5.25 20.54
C ASN A 403 1.65 6.01 19.68
N SER A 404 1.78 5.70 18.42
CA SER A 404 2.74 6.30 17.49
C SER A 404 2.02 6.97 16.30
N ASN A 405 2.24 6.48 15.09
CA ASN A 405 1.75 7.07 13.84
C ASN A 405 0.23 6.95 13.65
N LEU A 406 -0.45 6.07 14.38
CA LEU A 406 -1.92 5.97 14.42
C LEU A 406 -2.55 6.73 15.61
N ARG A 407 -1.83 7.57 16.32
CA ARG A 407 -2.47 8.59 17.18
C ARG A 407 -3.45 9.41 16.36
N GLU A 408 -4.59 9.78 16.93
CA GLU A 408 -5.67 10.42 16.16
C GLU A 408 -5.20 11.69 15.45
N ALA A 409 -4.47 12.55 16.14
CA ALA A 409 -3.93 13.77 15.55
C ALA A 409 -2.96 13.48 14.40
N ARG A 410 -2.08 12.46 14.54
CA ARG A 410 -1.07 12.11 13.51
C ARG A 410 -1.69 11.52 12.27
N TRP A 411 -2.55 10.50 12.39
CA TRP A 411 -3.14 9.91 11.19
C TRP A 411 -4.06 10.89 10.45
N LYS A 412 -4.80 11.74 11.17
CA LYS A 412 -5.60 12.82 10.56
C LYS A 412 -4.71 13.81 9.82
N ALA A 413 -3.61 14.25 10.43
CA ALA A 413 -2.64 15.13 9.79
C ALA A 413 -2.02 14.51 8.53
N THR A 414 -1.75 13.19 8.51
CA THR A 414 -1.27 12.49 7.32
C THR A 414 -2.30 12.55 6.19
N VAL A 415 -3.59 12.27 6.49
CA VAL A 415 -4.68 12.40 5.49
C VAL A 415 -4.77 13.83 4.98
N ASP A 416 -4.74 14.82 5.88
CA ASP A 416 -4.86 16.24 5.51
C ASP A 416 -3.67 16.72 4.67
N SER A 417 -2.46 16.29 5.00
CA SER A 417 -1.27 16.60 4.23
C SER A 417 -1.33 16.09 2.81
N LEU A 418 -1.67 14.80 2.63
CA LEU A 418 -1.82 14.18 1.31
C LEU A 418 -2.98 14.82 0.52
N ALA A 419 -4.11 15.08 1.16
CA ALA A 419 -5.24 15.74 0.53
C ALA A 419 -4.91 17.18 0.08
N ASN A 420 -4.16 17.90 0.91
CA ASN A 420 -3.70 19.25 0.56
C ASN A 420 -2.74 19.26 -0.62
N GLU A 421 -1.87 18.26 -0.76
CA GLU A 421 -1.00 18.15 -1.96
C GLU A 421 -1.83 18.10 -3.24
N VAL A 422 -2.99 17.46 -3.23
CA VAL A 422 -3.89 17.35 -4.40
C VAL A 422 -4.67 18.64 -4.67
N THR A 423 -5.02 19.40 -3.62
CA THR A 423 -5.97 20.52 -3.72
C THR A 423 -5.33 21.89 -3.80
N CYS A 424 -4.19 22.11 -3.15
CA CYS A 424 -3.64 23.46 -2.91
C CYS A 424 -3.35 24.26 -4.19
N CYS A 425 -3.07 23.59 -5.32
CA CYS A 425 -2.78 24.24 -6.62
C CYS A 425 -3.70 23.70 -7.74
N GLY A 426 -4.88 23.23 -7.39
CA GLY A 426 -5.94 22.89 -8.34
C GLY A 426 -5.75 21.58 -9.12
N ALA A 427 -4.84 20.67 -8.72
CA ALA A 427 -4.66 19.39 -9.40
C ALA A 427 -5.93 18.54 -9.34
N GLU A 428 -6.66 18.55 -8.21
CA GLU A 428 -7.97 17.91 -8.06
C GLU A 428 -8.97 18.42 -9.09
N ALA A 429 -9.10 19.73 -9.23
CA ALA A 429 -10.07 20.34 -10.14
C ALA A 429 -9.75 19.97 -11.60
N ARG A 430 -8.48 20.02 -12.02
CA ARG A 430 -8.03 19.59 -13.35
C ARG A 430 -8.29 18.09 -13.57
N ASN A 431 -7.97 17.25 -12.58
CA ASN A 431 -8.25 15.83 -12.66
C ASN A 431 -9.76 15.55 -12.81
N SER A 432 -10.59 16.29 -12.07
CA SER A 432 -12.05 16.14 -12.11
C SER A 432 -12.67 16.67 -13.42
N GLN A 433 -12.04 17.66 -14.05
CA GLN A 433 -12.42 18.11 -15.38
C GLN A 433 -12.07 17.04 -16.43
N ALA A 434 -10.84 16.49 -16.40
CA ALA A 434 -10.40 15.43 -17.30
C ALA A 434 -11.24 14.14 -17.13
N TRP A 435 -11.56 13.81 -15.88
CA TRP A 435 -12.26 12.58 -15.50
C TRP A 435 -13.44 12.92 -14.57
N PRO A 436 -14.59 13.43 -15.09
CA PRO A 436 -15.73 13.82 -14.28
C PRO A 436 -16.37 12.60 -13.60
N ARG A 437 -16.26 12.51 -12.26
CA ARG A 437 -16.74 11.36 -11.48
C ARG A 437 -17.56 11.74 -10.25
N TRP A 438 -17.67 13.03 -9.91
CA TRP A 438 -18.44 13.47 -8.75
C TRP A 438 -19.93 13.20 -8.92
N GLY A 439 -20.56 12.58 -7.92
CA GLY A 439 -21.97 12.17 -7.97
C GLY A 439 -22.26 10.99 -8.89
N ILE A 440 -21.26 10.41 -9.57
CA ILE A 440 -21.43 9.30 -10.49
C ILE A 440 -20.97 8.00 -9.83
N LYS A 441 -21.75 6.93 -9.96
CA LYS A 441 -21.37 5.61 -9.45
C LYS A 441 -20.26 5.01 -10.31
N VAL A 442 -19.11 4.78 -9.73
CA VAL A 442 -17.97 4.07 -10.35
C VAL A 442 -17.75 2.78 -9.59
N TRP A 443 -17.55 1.68 -10.31
CA TRP A 443 -17.14 0.43 -9.68
C TRP A 443 -15.71 0.58 -9.10
N PRO A 444 -15.39 0.07 -7.93
CA PRO A 444 -16.20 -0.71 -6.99
C PRO A 444 -16.78 0.14 -5.84
N ASN A 445 -16.91 1.45 -5.96
CA ASN A 445 -17.31 2.35 -4.88
C ASN A 445 -18.68 1.99 -4.30
N VAL A 446 -18.80 2.10 -2.98
CA VAL A 446 -20.06 2.11 -2.23
C VAL A 446 -20.52 3.53 -2.00
N TYR A 447 -19.63 4.37 -1.48
CA TYR A 447 -19.90 5.77 -1.25
C TYR A 447 -19.75 6.56 -2.56
N ILE A 448 -20.74 7.36 -2.87
CA ILE A 448 -20.76 8.22 -4.06
C ILE A 448 -20.55 9.64 -3.60
N SER A 449 -19.29 10.04 -3.46
CA SER A 449 -18.92 11.39 -3.08
C SER A 449 -19.29 12.41 -4.15
N THR A 450 -19.68 13.60 -3.71
CA THR A 450 -20.12 14.70 -4.58
C THR A 450 -19.04 15.76 -4.77
N SER A 451 -17.97 15.69 -3.99
CA SER A 451 -16.80 16.56 -4.09
C SER A 451 -15.59 15.90 -3.44
N TYR A 452 -14.42 16.46 -3.65
CA TYR A 452 -13.19 15.99 -3.00
C TYR A 452 -13.25 16.13 -1.46
N ALA A 453 -13.75 17.26 -0.98
CA ALA A 453 -13.93 17.47 0.46
C ALA A 453 -14.89 16.46 1.10
N ASP A 454 -15.95 16.08 0.39
CA ASP A 454 -16.89 15.02 0.80
C ASP A 454 -16.19 13.65 0.84
N GLU A 455 -15.38 13.32 -0.17
CA GLU A 455 -14.58 12.09 -0.20
C GLU A 455 -13.58 12.00 0.96
N ILE A 456 -12.84 13.07 1.25
CA ILE A 456 -11.89 13.11 2.38
C ILE A 456 -12.62 13.01 3.72
N SER A 457 -13.79 13.63 3.84
CA SER A 457 -14.63 13.51 5.04
C SER A 457 -15.14 12.07 5.23
N TYR A 458 -15.54 11.40 4.14
CA TYR A 458 -15.90 9.98 4.16
C TYR A 458 -14.71 9.11 4.58
N LEU A 459 -13.54 9.29 3.97
CA LEU A 459 -12.33 8.55 4.28
C LEU A 459 -11.96 8.66 5.77
N LYS A 460 -11.93 9.87 6.32
CA LYS A 460 -11.64 10.11 7.73
C LYS A 460 -12.65 9.44 8.66
N ARG A 461 -13.94 9.57 8.36
CA ARG A 461 -15.02 8.94 9.15
C ARG A 461 -14.90 7.42 9.10
N TRP A 462 -14.61 6.85 7.93
CA TRP A 462 -14.42 5.41 7.77
C TRP A 462 -13.23 4.91 8.62
N ILE A 463 -12.07 5.58 8.53
CA ILE A 463 -10.87 5.24 9.31
C ILE A 463 -11.15 5.35 10.82
N THR A 464 -11.81 6.41 11.26
CA THR A 464 -12.23 6.57 12.68
C THR A 464 -13.02 5.36 13.15
N ASN A 465 -14.06 4.98 12.41
CA ASN A 465 -14.92 3.85 12.78
C ASN A 465 -14.15 2.53 12.76
N ARG A 466 -13.25 2.35 11.79
CA ARG A 466 -12.41 1.14 11.71
C ARG A 466 -11.44 1.03 12.88
N ILE A 467 -10.77 2.11 13.22
CA ILE A 467 -9.87 2.16 14.37
C ILE A 467 -10.66 1.89 15.66
N THR A 468 -11.82 2.50 15.84
CA THR A 468 -12.67 2.26 17.02
C THR A 468 -13.03 0.78 17.17
N TRP A 469 -13.37 0.12 16.06
CA TRP A 469 -13.66 -1.32 16.09
C TRP A 469 -12.42 -2.14 16.43
N LEU A 470 -11.27 -1.84 15.81
CA LEU A 470 -9.99 -2.51 16.08
C LEU A 470 -9.53 -2.30 17.53
N ASP A 471 -9.64 -1.09 18.07
CA ASP A 471 -9.32 -0.78 19.46
C ASP A 471 -10.13 -1.68 20.41
N GLY A 472 -11.45 -1.83 20.16
CA GLY A 472 -12.30 -2.70 20.96
C GLY A 472 -11.90 -4.16 20.91
N ILE A 473 -11.64 -4.70 19.70
CA ILE A 473 -11.27 -6.11 19.50
C ILE A 473 -9.84 -6.42 19.95
N LEU A 474 -8.92 -5.48 19.78
CA LEU A 474 -7.51 -5.62 20.17
C LEU A 474 -7.25 -5.10 21.60
N GLN A 475 -8.32 -4.76 22.34
CA GLN A 475 -8.29 -4.36 23.75
C GLN A 475 -7.35 -3.18 24.02
N TYR A 476 -7.27 -2.25 23.06
CA TYR A 476 -6.50 -1.03 23.25
C TYR A 476 -7.34 0.00 24.02
N THR A 477 -6.74 0.51 25.07
CA THR A 477 -7.27 1.67 25.79
C THR A 477 -6.30 2.83 25.57
N PRO A 478 -6.75 3.96 25.00
CA PRO A 478 -5.90 5.14 24.89
C PRO A 478 -5.34 5.51 26.26
N PRO A 479 -4.09 5.97 26.36
CA PRO A 479 -3.63 6.58 27.59
C PRO A 479 -4.58 7.71 27.99
N ALA A 480 -4.74 7.94 29.26
CA ALA A 480 -5.52 9.08 29.76
C ALA A 480 -5.04 10.36 29.04
N PRO A 481 -5.96 11.28 28.69
CA PRO A 481 -5.55 12.55 28.11
C PRO A 481 -4.46 13.18 28.98
N THR A 482 -3.36 13.57 28.38
CA THR A 482 -2.33 14.34 29.09
C THR A 482 -2.99 15.65 29.53
N LEU A 483 -3.16 15.83 30.83
CA LEU A 483 -3.62 17.09 31.37
C LEU A 483 -2.51 18.12 31.14
N VAL A 484 -2.79 19.14 30.34
CA VAL A 484 -1.86 20.26 30.20
C VAL A 484 -1.67 20.89 31.58
N GLY A 485 -0.41 20.99 32.00
CA GLY A 485 -0.07 21.42 33.33
C GLY A 485 0.15 20.30 34.36
N ASP A 486 -0.21 19.05 34.07
CA ASP A 486 0.18 17.87 34.86
C ASP A 486 1.59 17.41 34.42
N VAL A 487 2.59 18.15 34.86
CA VAL A 487 3.98 17.99 34.42
C VAL A 487 4.57 16.68 34.91
N ASN A 488 4.22 16.26 36.12
CA ASN A 488 4.71 15.03 36.75
C ASN A 488 3.89 13.79 36.40
N ASN A 489 2.78 13.96 35.65
CA ASN A 489 1.90 12.89 35.18
C ASN A 489 1.26 12.06 36.33
N ASP A 490 0.90 12.73 37.44
CA ASP A 490 0.23 12.08 38.58
C ASP A 490 -1.31 12.11 38.46
N GLY A 491 -1.86 12.79 37.44
CA GLY A 491 -3.28 12.90 37.14
C GLY A 491 -3.94 14.12 37.77
N GLU A 492 -3.20 14.97 38.45
CA GLU A 492 -3.68 16.21 39.08
C GLU A 492 -2.81 17.39 38.62
N VAL A 493 -3.42 18.55 38.43
CA VAL A 493 -2.69 19.80 38.17
C VAL A 493 -2.63 20.60 39.45
N ASN A 494 -1.46 20.63 40.08
CA ASN A 494 -1.26 21.24 41.40
C ASN A 494 0.14 21.87 41.57
N ILE A 495 0.49 22.31 42.79
CA ILE A 495 1.75 23.02 43.03
C ILE A 495 3.01 22.14 42.82
N ALA A 496 2.89 20.80 42.81
CA ALA A 496 3.99 19.91 42.53
C ALA A 496 4.44 20.09 41.08
N ASP A 497 3.50 20.23 40.16
CA ASP A 497 3.78 20.44 38.73
C ASP A 497 4.52 21.74 38.46
N VAL A 498 4.21 22.79 39.21
CA VAL A 498 4.95 24.06 39.12
C VAL A 498 6.42 23.83 39.49
N THR A 499 6.67 23.00 40.51
CA THR A 499 8.04 22.67 40.92
C THR A 499 8.76 21.88 39.85
N ASP A 500 8.08 20.89 39.26
CA ASP A 500 8.66 20.03 38.20
C ASP A 500 8.89 20.83 36.92
N LEU A 501 7.98 21.75 36.54
CA LEU A 501 8.18 22.65 35.42
C LEU A 501 9.39 23.59 35.61
N ILE A 502 9.57 24.12 36.80
CA ILE A 502 10.74 24.93 37.15
C ILE A 502 12.02 24.08 37.05
N ASP A 503 11.98 22.85 37.54
CA ASP A 503 13.12 21.90 37.43
C ASP A 503 13.49 21.60 35.98
N ILE A 504 12.52 21.42 35.06
CA ILE A 504 12.73 21.25 33.61
C ILE A 504 13.40 22.51 33.04
N LEU A 505 12.92 23.69 33.39
CA LEU A 505 13.50 24.94 32.90
C LEU A 505 14.95 25.16 33.38
N LEU A 506 15.29 24.67 34.57
CA LEU A 506 16.62 24.80 35.13
C LEU A 506 17.61 23.77 34.55
N ARG A 507 17.13 22.56 34.23
CA ARG A 507 17.97 21.45 33.74
C ARG A 507 18.03 21.37 32.22
N GLY A 508 16.99 21.85 31.53
CA GLY A 508 16.90 21.85 30.06
C GLY A 508 16.64 20.46 29.45
N GLU A 509 16.24 19.46 30.24
CA GLU A 509 16.03 18.09 29.77
C GLU A 509 14.66 17.57 30.21
N ALA A 510 13.80 17.24 29.24
CA ALA A 510 12.59 16.45 29.44
C ALA A 510 12.23 15.71 28.14
N ASP A 511 11.48 14.61 28.24
CA ASP A 511 10.97 13.91 27.06
C ASP A 511 9.86 14.71 26.36
N GLU A 512 9.55 14.33 25.10
CA GLU A 512 8.57 15.04 24.26
C GLU A 512 7.17 15.10 24.90
N GLU A 513 6.76 14.08 25.66
CA GLU A 513 5.45 14.04 26.31
C GLU A 513 5.41 14.99 27.52
N THR A 514 6.49 15.03 28.28
CA THR A 514 6.64 15.97 29.41
C THR A 514 6.69 17.41 28.90
N MET A 515 7.42 17.68 27.82
CA MET A 515 7.45 19.00 27.19
C MET A 515 6.06 19.45 26.69
N GLN A 516 5.24 18.53 26.15
CA GLN A 516 3.86 18.84 25.76
C GLN A 516 2.94 19.15 26.93
N ARG A 517 3.14 18.53 28.10
CA ARG A 517 2.39 18.86 29.33
C ARG A 517 2.85 20.17 29.95
N ALA A 518 4.11 20.48 29.78
CA ALA A 518 4.78 21.66 30.32
C ALA A 518 4.52 22.93 29.48
N ASP A 519 4.19 22.81 28.19
CA ASP A 519 3.75 23.93 27.33
C ASP A 519 2.28 24.28 27.64
N VAL A 520 2.09 25.04 28.70
CA VAL A 520 0.78 25.31 29.29
C VAL A 520 0.01 26.39 28.53
N ASP A 521 0.71 27.36 27.92
CA ASP A 521 0.11 28.41 27.11
C ASP A 521 0.04 28.05 25.61
N ASN A 522 0.58 26.87 25.21
CA ASN A 522 0.54 26.28 23.88
C ASN A 522 1.22 27.15 22.81
N ASP A 523 2.30 27.84 23.19
CA ASP A 523 3.10 28.64 22.25
C ASP A 523 4.23 27.85 21.56
N LYS A 524 4.40 26.57 21.92
CA LYS A 524 5.40 25.58 21.46
C LYS A 524 6.80 25.77 22.05
N GLU A 525 6.94 26.58 23.06
CA GLU A 525 8.17 26.78 23.81
C GLU A 525 7.86 26.59 25.30
N VAL A 526 8.63 25.75 26.00
CA VAL A 526 8.51 25.62 27.45
C VAL A 526 9.38 26.69 28.11
N SER A 527 8.74 27.63 28.75
CA SER A 527 9.38 28.84 29.29
C SER A 527 8.78 29.30 30.61
N ILE A 528 9.19 30.45 31.12
CA ILE A 528 8.65 31.02 32.34
C ILE A 528 7.19 31.50 32.21
N SER A 529 6.72 31.72 30.97
CA SER A 529 5.30 32.01 30.69
C SER A 529 4.40 30.83 31.05
N ASP A 530 4.86 29.60 30.85
CA ASP A 530 4.12 28.38 31.21
C ASP A 530 3.99 28.22 32.72
N VAL A 531 5.04 28.58 33.47
CA VAL A 531 4.98 28.60 34.93
C VAL A 531 3.87 29.57 35.42
N THR A 532 3.78 30.72 34.78
CA THR A 532 2.77 31.73 35.11
C THR A 532 1.37 31.24 34.73
N ALA A 533 1.24 30.64 33.52
CA ALA A 533 -0.02 30.06 33.05
C ALA A 533 -0.49 28.90 33.95
N LEU A 534 0.44 28.03 34.37
CA LEU A 534 0.15 26.93 35.27
C LEU A 534 -0.33 27.41 36.66
N ILE A 535 0.35 28.40 37.22
CA ILE A 535 -0.09 29.03 38.50
C ILE A 535 -1.48 29.64 38.35
N ASP A 536 -1.77 30.31 37.25
CA ASP A 536 -3.09 30.87 36.96
C ASP A 536 -4.19 29.79 36.87
N ILE A 537 -3.91 28.63 36.26
CA ILE A 537 -4.82 27.49 36.22
C ILE A 537 -5.11 26.97 37.61
N ILE A 538 -4.08 26.79 38.44
CA ILE A 538 -4.21 26.29 39.82
C ILE A 538 -5.02 27.26 40.68
N LEU A 539 -4.78 28.57 40.56
CA LEU A 539 -5.47 29.60 41.36
C LEU A 539 -6.93 29.80 40.96
N ARG A 540 -7.26 29.59 39.67
CA ARG A 540 -8.67 29.74 39.21
C ARG A 540 -9.53 28.53 39.54
N GLY A 541 -8.91 27.39 39.88
CA GLY A 541 -9.58 26.11 40.07
C GLY A 541 -10.04 25.53 38.72
N ASN A 542 -9.92 24.24 38.52
CA ASN A 542 -10.51 23.55 37.35
C ASN A 542 -12.04 23.73 37.42
N THR A 543 -12.58 24.74 36.68
CA THR A 543 -14.03 24.87 36.46
C THR A 543 -14.45 24.07 35.25
#